data_2c31d3861e8ae97856bd9a6d4d0348eb
#
_entry.id   2c31d3861e8ae97856bd9a6d4d0348eb
#
_cell.length_a   1.000
_cell.length_b   1.000
_cell.length_c   1.000
_cell.angle_alpha   90.00
_cell.angle_beta   90.00
_cell.angle_gamma   90.00
#
_symmetry.space_group_name_H-M   'P 1'
#
loop_
_entity.id
_entity.type
_entity.pdbx_description
1 polymer ?
#
loop_
_entity_poly.entity_id
_entity_poly.type
_entity_poly.pdbx_seq_one_letter_code
_entity_poly.pdbx_strand_id
1 'polypeptide(L)'
;IDGQQRTTALNLIALALKNEFGFDRLKAVNLTFPARRKSNENIQKLFTKQKISEDDENELTRGYRHAKDAIENVLGERQLDTQSFVDYLFDNVIIFRSILPEDLDLNLYFERFNSRGEQLEAHEILKAQMIAKFGENQEMAQKFARIWDACAEFDKPVIKTFQIRSRPNNT
;
A
#
# COMPACT_ATOMS: atom_id res chain seq x y z
N ILE A 1 10.97 -7.49 1.39
CA ILE A 1 10.60 -7.49 -0.03
C ILE A 1 9.57 -6.40 -0.25
N ASP A 2 9.89 -5.41 -1.03
CA ASP A 2 8.90 -4.46 -1.51
C ASP A 2 7.91 -5.20 -2.43
N GLY A 3 6.63 -4.89 -2.31
CA GLY A 3 5.59 -5.60 -3.07
C GLY A 3 4.83 -6.68 -2.31
N GLN A 4 5.15 -6.95 -1.04
CA GLN A 4 4.37 -7.91 -0.23
C GLN A 4 2.89 -7.53 -0.19
N GLN A 5 2.57 -6.27 0.06
CA GLN A 5 1.18 -5.78 0.08
C GLN A 5 0.51 -5.92 -1.27
N ARG A 6 1.20 -5.53 -2.36
CA ARG A 6 0.68 -5.65 -3.74
C ARG A 6 0.46 -7.11 -4.13
N THR A 7 1.42 -7.98 -3.83
CA THR A 7 1.29 -9.43 -4.07
C THR A 7 0.14 -10.04 -3.28
N THR A 8 -0.02 -9.65 -2.02
CA THR A 8 -1.14 -10.09 -1.19
C THR A 8 -2.46 -9.63 -1.77
N ALA A 9 -2.60 -8.34 -2.11
CA ALA A 9 -3.82 -7.79 -2.71
C ALA A 9 -4.20 -8.50 -4.02
N LEU A 10 -3.24 -8.74 -4.91
CA LEU A 10 -3.47 -9.46 -6.15
C LEU A 10 -3.96 -10.90 -5.92
N ASN A 11 -3.39 -11.59 -4.91
CA ASN A 11 -3.87 -12.93 -4.55
C ASN A 11 -5.29 -12.89 -3.98
N LEU A 12 -5.62 -11.90 -3.16
CA LEU A 12 -6.99 -11.74 -2.61
C LEU A 12 -8.01 -11.42 -3.70
N ILE A 13 -7.66 -10.57 -4.68
CA ILE A 13 -8.48 -10.31 -5.86
C ILE A 13 -8.71 -11.60 -6.67
N ALA A 14 -7.64 -12.35 -6.95
CA ALA A 14 -7.76 -13.62 -7.67
C ALA A 14 -8.61 -14.67 -6.92
N LEU A 15 -8.50 -14.71 -5.58
CA LEU A 15 -9.33 -15.56 -4.73
C LEU A 15 -10.80 -15.12 -4.74
N ALA A 16 -11.08 -13.82 -4.70
CA ALA A 16 -12.43 -13.29 -4.80
C ALA A 16 -13.05 -13.64 -6.16
N LEU A 17 -12.34 -13.42 -7.25
CA LEU A 17 -12.78 -13.79 -8.60
C LEU A 17 -13.08 -15.29 -8.72
N LYS A 18 -12.21 -16.14 -8.15
CA LYS A 18 -12.41 -17.59 -8.13
C LYS A 18 -13.67 -17.99 -7.34
N ASN A 19 -13.85 -17.42 -6.17
CA ASN A 19 -14.85 -17.91 -5.24
C ASN A 19 -16.25 -17.35 -5.51
N GLU A 20 -16.32 -16.06 -5.84
CA GLU A 20 -17.57 -15.32 -5.93
C GLU A 20 -18.04 -15.13 -7.39
N PHE A 21 -17.09 -15.09 -8.34
CA PHE A 21 -17.39 -14.79 -9.74
C PHE A 21 -17.13 -15.97 -10.70
N GLY A 22 -16.87 -17.16 -10.17
CA GLY A 22 -16.77 -18.40 -10.96
C GLY A 22 -15.49 -18.54 -11.81
N PHE A 23 -14.49 -17.70 -11.57
CA PHE A 23 -13.25 -17.70 -12.34
C PHE A 23 -12.21 -18.68 -11.79
N ASP A 24 -11.82 -19.72 -12.54
CA ASP A 24 -10.97 -20.81 -12.07
C ASP A 24 -9.59 -20.90 -12.76
N ARG A 25 -8.92 -19.77 -13.05
CA ARG A 25 -7.52 -19.78 -13.50
C ARG A 25 -6.53 -19.90 -12.35
N LEU A 26 -6.93 -19.60 -11.10
CA LEU A 26 -6.06 -19.73 -9.92
C LEU A 26 -5.97 -21.20 -9.50
N LYS A 27 -4.92 -21.90 -9.93
CA LYS A 27 -4.72 -23.34 -9.67
C LYS A 27 -4.04 -23.62 -8.32
N ALA A 28 -3.29 -22.67 -7.78
CA ALA A 28 -2.62 -22.80 -6.49
C ALA A 28 -2.44 -21.42 -5.86
N VAL A 29 -2.33 -21.39 -4.52
CA VAL A 29 -1.91 -20.20 -3.79
C VAL A 29 -0.48 -20.42 -3.32
N ASN A 30 0.45 -19.67 -3.90
CA ASN A 30 1.87 -19.72 -3.54
C ASN A 30 2.28 -18.61 -2.55
N LEU A 31 1.30 -18.01 -1.87
CA LEU A 31 1.51 -16.98 -0.88
C LEU A 31 1.60 -17.60 0.51
N THR A 32 2.74 -17.42 1.17
CA THR A 32 2.99 -17.92 2.52
C THR A 32 3.56 -16.81 3.41
N PHE A 33 3.18 -16.85 4.69
CA PHE A 33 3.66 -15.92 5.72
C PHE A 33 4.36 -16.72 6.82
N PRO A 34 5.70 -16.84 6.81
CA PRO A 34 6.42 -17.73 7.72
C PRO A 34 6.10 -17.50 9.21
N ALA A 35 5.90 -16.22 9.60
CA ALA A 35 5.61 -15.83 10.97
C ALA A 35 4.12 -15.77 11.34
N ARG A 36 3.20 -16.04 10.39
CA ARG A 36 1.75 -15.80 10.56
C ARG A 36 0.93 -17.05 10.23
N ARG A 37 0.92 -18.02 11.14
CA ARG A 37 0.23 -19.30 10.97
C ARG A 37 -1.25 -19.12 10.62
N LYS A 38 -2.01 -18.31 11.37
CA LYS A 38 -3.42 -18.05 11.10
C LYS A 38 -3.67 -17.46 9.69
N SER A 39 -2.76 -16.61 9.22
CA SER A 39 -2.86 -16.05 7.86
C SER A 39 -2.71 -17.11 6.78
N ASN A 40 -1.79 -18.07 6.97
CA ASN A 40 -1.64 -19.19 6.05
C ASN A 40 -2.86 -20.12 6.06
N GLU A 41 -3.38 -20.43 7.23
CA GLU A 41 -4.59 -21.24 7.38
C GLU A 41 -5.78 -20.56 6.69
N ASN A 42 -5.95 -19.25 6.88
CA ASN A 42 -7.05 -18.50 6.26
C ASN A 42 -6.94 -18.43 4.74
N ILE A 43 -5.73 -18.23 4.19
CA ILE A 43 -5.54 -18.29 2.74
C ILE A 43 -5.92 -19.65 2.17
N GLN A 44 -5.54 -20.74 2.84
CA GLN A 44 -5.91 -22.07 2.41
C GLN A 44 -7.44 -22.32 2.52
N LYS A 45 -8.08 -21.86 3.61
CA LYS A 45 -9.54 -21.91 3.76
C LYS A 45 -10.23 -21.14 2.63
N LEU A 46 -9.78 -19.92 2.32
CA LEU A 46 -10.32 -19.14 1.19
C LEU A 46 -10.12 -19.88 -0.13
N PHE A 47 -8.95 -20.46 -0.38
CA PHE A 47 -8.67 -21.17 -1.62
C PHE A 47 -9.57 -22.40 -1.81
N THR A 48 -9.86 -23.12 -0.71
CA THR A 48 -10.73 -24.32 -0.69
C THR A 48 -12.21 -23.99 -0.47
N LYS A 49 -12.59 -22.71 -0.50
CA LYS A 49 -13.96 -22.23 -0.25
C LYS A 49 -14.54 -22.65 1.11
N GLN A 50 -13.68 -22.85 2.10
CA GLN A 50 -14.12 -23.16 3.45
C GLN A 50 -14.59 -21.91 4.18
N LYS A 51 -15.60 -22.07 5.03
CA LYS A 51 -16.11 -20.96 5.86
C LYS A 51 -15.07 -20.56 6.90
N ILE A 52 -14.82 -19.25 7.01
CA ILE A 52 -13.99 -18.67 8.05
C ILE A 52 -14.87 -18.31 9.23
N SER A 53 -14.49 -18.78 10.43
CA SER A 53 -15.17 -18.44 11.67
C SER A 53 -14.83 -17.01 12.10
N GLU A 54 -15.67 -16.42 12.96
CA GLU A 54 -15.42 -15.07 13.52
C GLU A 54 -14.09 -15.02 14.28
N ASP A 55 -13.73 -16.08 15.00
CA ASP A 55 -12.46 -16.21 15.74
C ASP A 55 -11.22 -16.23 14.84
N ASP A 56 -11.39 -16.61 13.58
CA ASP A 56 -10.33 -16.66 12.58
C ASP A 56 -10.21 -15.37 11.75
N GLU A 57 -11.07 -14.39 12.03
CA GLU A 57 -11.04 -13.12 11.31
C GLU A 57 -9.70 -12.39 11.52
N ASN A 58 -9.12 -11.92 10.42
CA ASN A 58 -7.88 -11.17 10.42
C ASN A 58 -7.81 -10.19 9.22
N GLU A 59 -6.71 -9.49 9.06
CA GLU A 59 -6.51 -8.53 7.97
C GLU A 59 -6.69 -9.15 6.58
N LEU A 60 -6.29 -10.42 6.38
CA LEU A 60 -6.44 -11.09 5.08
C LEU A 60 -7.92 -11.36 4.75
N THR A 61 -8.69 -11.80 5.73
CA THR A 61 -10.13 -12.07 5.53
C THR A 61 -10.92 -10.79 5.31
N ARG A 62 -10.53 -9.70 5.98
CA ARG A 62 -11.07 -8.35 5.70
C ARG A 62 -10.66 -7.87 4.31
N GLY A 63 -9.40 -8.03 3.94
CA GLY A 63 -8.91 -7.70 2.61
C GLY A 63 -9.61 -8.47 1.50
N TYR A 64 -9.94 -9.75 1.73
CA TYR A 64 -10.72 -10.55 0.79
C TYR A 64 -12.14 -9.98 0.59
N ARG A 65 -12.83 -9.62 1.67
CA ARG A 65 -14.16 -8.98 1.56
C ARG A 65 -14.08 -7.66 0.81
N HIS A 66 -13.10 -6.81 1.13
CA HIS A 66 -12.89 -5.57 0.40
C HIS A 66 -12.60 -5.80 -1.09
N ALA A 67 -11.83 -6.82 -1.43
CA ALA A 67 -11.57 -7.17 -2.82
C ALA A 67 -12.85 -7.60 -3.55
N LYS A 68 -13.69 -8.43 -2.91
CA LYS A 68 -14.99 -8.82 -3.43
C LYS A 68 -15.87 -7.59 -3.68
N ASP A 69 -16.08 -6.76 -2.66
CA ASP A 69 -16.92 -5.57 -2.73
C ASP A 69 -16.43 -4.58 -3.81
N ALA A 70 -15.11 -4.40 -3.92
CA ALA A 70 -14.51 -3.54 -4.94
C ALA A 70 -14.77 -4.08 -6.36
N ILE A 71 -14.69 -5.40 -6.57
CA ILE A 71 -14.97 -6.01 -7.87
C ILE A 71 -16.46 -5.83 -8.21
N GLU A 72 -17.37 -6.11 -7.27
CA GLU A 72 -18.81 -5.92 -7.45
C GLU A 72 -19.14 -4.47 -7.84
N ASN A 73 -18.57 -3.51 -7.13
CA ASN A 73 -18.76 -2.08 -7.41
C ASN A 73 -18.27 -1.70 -8.81
N VAL A 74 -17.05 -2.10 -9.18
CA VAL A 74 -16.49 -1.78 -10.51
C VAL A 74 -17.32 -2.40 -11.64
N LEU A 75 -17.74 -3.66 -11.48
CA LEU A 75 -18.57 -4.33 -12.47
C LEU A 75 -19.94 -3.63 -12.61
N GLY A 76 -20.56 -3.25 -11.48
CA GLY A 76 -21.86 -2.58 -11.45
C GLY A 76 -21.80 -1.16 -12.00
N GLU A 77 -20.89 -0.33 -11.51
CA GLU A 77 -20.75 1.07 -11.94
C GLU A 77 -20.41 1.21 -13.43
N ARG A 78 -19.59 0.31 -13.95
CA ARG A 78 -19.16 0.34 -15.34
C ARG A 78 -19.96 -0.56 -16.27
N GLN A 79 -20.95 -1.29 -15.75
CA GLN A 79 -21.76 -2.26 -16.49
C GLN A 79 -20.88 -3.24 -17.28
N LEU A 80 -19.80 -3.71 -16.66
CA LEU A 80 -18.86 -4.62 -17.28
C LEU A 80 -19.32 -6.06 -17.08
N ASP A 81 -19.20 -6.86 -18.14
CA ASP A 81 -19.31 -8.30 -18.05
C ASP A 81 -18.11 -8.87 -17.28
N THR A 82 -18.41 -9.79 -16.34
CA THR A 82 -17.39 -10.41 -15.48
C THR A 82 -16.29 -11.11 -16.27
N GLN A 83 -16.66 -11.83 -17.34
CA GLN A 83 -15.68 -12.55 -18.16
C GLN A 83 -14.74 -11.59 -18.86
N SER A 84 -15.27 -10.53 -19.47
CA SER A 84 -14.48 -9.49 -20.13
C SER A 84 -13.52 -8.78 -19.16
N PHE A 85 -13.97 -8.50 -17.94
CA PHE A 85 -13.11 -7.91 -16.90
C PHE A 85 -11.96 -8.85 -16.51
N VAL A 86 -12.27 -10.14 -16.32
CA VAL A 86 -11.29 -11.15 -15.96
C VAL A 86 -10.26 -11.36 -17.07
N ASP A 87 -10.72 -11.48 -18.32
CA ASP A 87 -9.83 -11.65 -19.48
C ASP A 87 -8.91 -10.43 -19.62
N TYR A 88 -9.45 -9.22 -19.44
CA TYR A 88 -8.61 -8.02 -19.43
C TYR A 88 -7.55 -8.07 -18.32
N LEU A 89 -7.94 -8.42 -17.08
CA LEU A 89 -7.05 -8.44 -15.93
C LEU A 89 -5.91 -9.45 -16.11
N PHE A 90 -6.19 -10.63 -16.64
CA PHE A 90 -5.19 -11.70 -16.74
C PHE A 90 -4.41 -11.71 -18.05
N ASP A 91 -4.96 -11.17 -19.12
CA ASP A 91 -4.32 -11.20 -20.44
C ASP A 91 -3.66 -9.86 -20.82
N ASN A 92 -4.13 -8.75 -20.24
CA ASN A 92 -3.64 -7.41 -20.59
C ASN A 92 -2.90 -6.68 -19.46
N VAL A 93 -3.09 -7.06 -18.18
CA VAL A 93 -2.36 -6.43 -17.08
C VAL A 93 -0.99 -7.08 -16.92
N ILE A 94 0.05 -6.31 -17.16
CA ILE A 94 1.43 -6.78 -17.07
C ILE A 94 2.01 -6.43 -15.70
N ILE A 95 2.55 -7.44 -15.02
CA ILE A 95 3.24 -7.28 -13.73
C ILE A 95 4.74 -7.47 -13.95
N PHE A 96 5.52 -6.44 -13.62
CA PHE A 96 6.97 -6.51 -13.67
C PHE A 96 7.51 -7.10 -12.37
N ARG A 97 8.34 -8.13 -12.49
CA ARG A 97 9.11 -8.72 -11.40
C ARG A 97 10.59 -8.43 -11.63
N SER A 98 11.21 -7.68 -10.70
CA SER A 98 12.65 -7.47 -10.69
C SER A 98 13.30 -8.39 -9.64
N ILE A 99 14.35 -9.11 -10.06
CA ILE A 99 15.20 -9.87 -9.14
C ILE A 99 16.40 -8.97 -8.85
N LEU A 100 16.61 -8.70 -7.57
CA LEU A 100 17.73 -7.87 -7.13
C LEU A 100 18.94 -8.75 -6.84
N PRO A 101 20.17 -8.27 -7.12
CA PRO A 101 21.40 -8.95 -6.72
C PRO A 101 21.49 -9.17 -5.22
N GLU A 102 22.13 -10.26 -4.79
CA GLU A 102 22.23 -10.63 -3.37
C GLU A 102 23.12 -9.67 -2.57
N ASP A 103 24.08 -9.03 -3.22
CA ASP A 103 25.02 -8.05 -2.65
C ASP A 103 24.47 -6.62 -2.58
N LEU A 104 23.23 -6.41 -3.02
CA LEU A 104 22.61 -5.09 -3.03
C LEU A 104 22.19 -4.67 -1.61
N ASP A 105 22.58 -3.46 -1.20
CA ASP A 105 22.01 -2.83 -0.01
C ASP A 105 20.51 -2.54 -0.23
N LEU A 106 19.68 -3.43 0.30
CA LEU A 106 18.23 -3.35 0.13
C LEU A 106 17.63 -2.10 0.77
N ASN A 107 18.18 -1.61 1.89
CA ASN A 107 17.66 -0.42 2.56
C ASN A 107 17.89 0.81 1.69
N LEU A 108 19.11 0.98 1.18
CA LEU A 108 19.45 2.07 0.27
C LEU A 108 18.67 1.98 -1.06
N TYR A 109 18.47 0.76 -1.56
CA TYR A 109 17.66 0.54 -2.76
C TYR A 109 16.21 0.97 -2.55
N PHE A 110 15.58 0.54 -1.46
CA PHE A 110 14.19 0.89 -1.15
C PHE A 110 14.02 2.37 -0.83
N GLU A 111 14.96 2.98 -0.11
CA GLU A 111 14.97 4.42 0.13
C GLU A 111 14.99 5.20 -1.20
N ARG A 112 15.88 4.84 -2.11
CA ARG A 112 15.97 5.45 -3.45
C ARG A 112 14.75 5.16 -4.34
N PHE A 113 14.17 3.96 -4.22
CA PHE A 113 13.01 3.58 -5.01
C PHE A 113 11.74 4.28 -4.52
N ASN A 114 11.56 4.38 -3.21
CA ASN A 114 10.44 5.09 -2.60
C ASN A 114 10.55 6.60 -2.81
N SER A 115 11.75 7.17 -2.73
CA SER A 115 11.97 8.59 -3.05
C SER A 115 11.73 8.94 -4.53
N ARG A 116 11.77 7.93 -5.42
CA ARG A 116 11.38 8.10 -6.84
C ARG A 116 9.89 7.83 -7.09
N GLY A 117 9.22 7.08 -6.22
CA GLY A 117 7.79 6.76 -6.31
C GLY A 117 6.89 7.88 -5.79
N GLU A 118 7.27 8.53 -4.70
CA GLU A 118 6.76 9.86 -4.36
C GLU A 118 7.59 10.87 -5.17
N GLN A 119 7.02 11.40 -6.23
CA GLN A 119 7.58 12.61 -6.81
C GLN A 119 7.62 13.64 -5.68
N LEU A 120 8.86 13.99 -5.25
CA LEU A 120 9.05 15.12 -4.35
C LEU A 120 8.23 16.27 -4.90
N GLU A 121 7.29 16.75 -4.13
CA GLU A 121 6.49 17.89 -4.56
C GLU A 121 7.43 19.06 -4.88
N ALA A 122 7.04 19.91 -5.83
CA ALA A 122 7.91 20.99 -6.30
C ALA A 122 8.46 21.85 -5.13
N HIS A 123 7.70 21.97 -4.05
CA HIS A 123 8.12 22.69 -2.85
C HIS A 123 9.21 21.94 -2.05
N GLU A 124 9.22 20.60 -2.03
CA GLU A 124 10.25 19.80 -1.37
C GLU A 124 11.59 19.87 -2.12
N ILE A 125 11.52 19.83 -3.45
CA ILE A 125 12.71 20.04 -4.31
C ILE A 125 13.31 21.43 -4.05
N LEU A 126 12.45 22.45 -4.01
CA LEU A 126 12.86 23.82 -3.73
C LEU A 126 13.47 23.95 -2.33
N LYS A 127 12.87 23.34 -1.31
CA LYS A 127 13.39 23.27 0.06
C LYS A 127 14.81 22.72 0.08
N ALA A 128 15.02 21.57 -0.56
CA ALA A 128 16.34 20.91 -0.62
C ALA A 128 17.38 21.79 -1.32
N GLN A 129 17.04 22.43 -2.44
CA GLN A 129 17.92 23.35 -3.16
C GLN A 129 18.28 24.58 -2.33
N MET A 130 17.33 25.12 -1.56
CA MET A 130 17.59 26.27 -0.69
C MET A 130 18.45 25.88 0.52
N ILE A 131 18.21 24.73 1.15
CA ILE A 131 19.03 24.22 2.25
C ILE A 131 20.48 24.00 1.78
N ALA A 132 20.69 23.45 0.59
CA ALA A 132 22.02 23.24 0.04
C ALA A 132 22.84 24.54 -0.12
N LYS A 133 22.19 25.69 -0.30
CA LYS A 133 22.87 27.00 -0.41
C LYS A 133 23.43 27.52 0.92
N PHE A 134 22.99 26.99 2.06
CA PHE A 134 23.57 27.37 3.36
C PHE A 134 24.93 26.73 3.61
N GLY A 135 25.37 25.78 2.77
CA GLY A 135 26.71 25.14 2.86
C GLY A 135 26.94 24.52 4.24
N GLU A 136 28.05 24.93 4.89
CA GLU A 136 28.42 24.42 6.21
C GLU A 136 27.65 25.07 7.37
N ASN A 137 26.82 26.08 7.12
CA ASN A 137 26.04 26.74 8.17
C ASN A 137 24.80 25.93 8.56
N GLN A 138 25.05 24.87 9.35
CA GLN A 138 23.97 23.93 9.78
C GLN A 138 22.90 24.62 10.64
N GLU A 139 23.23 25.63 11.44
CA GLU A 139 22.26 26.35 12.28
C GLU A 139 21.22 27.08 11.42
N MET A 140 21.67 27.80 10.41
CA MET A 140 20.79 28.50 9.47
C MET A 140 19.96 27.53 8.63
N ALA A 141 20.56 26.42 8.19
CA ALA A 141 19.86 25.37 7.46
C ALA A 141 18.72 24.76 8.29
N GLN A 142 18.96 24.45 9.57
CA GLN A 142 17.94 23.92 10.47
C GLN A 142 16.84 24.94 10.77
N LYS A 143 17.21 26.20 11.00
CA LYS A 143 16.24 27.27 11.23
C LYS A 143 15.33 27.46 10.00
N PHE A 144 15.93 27.50 8.82
CA PHE A 144 15.19 27.57 7.56
C PHE A 144 14.23 26.37 7.40
N ALA A 145 14.72 25.13 7.63
CA ALA A 145 13.89 23.93 7.52
C ALA A 145 12.67 23.99 8.45
N ARG A 146 12.84 24.41 9.70
CA ARG A 146 11.72 24.57 10.66
C ARG A 146 10.70 25.60 10.22
N ILE A 147 11.13 26.74 9.69
CA ILE A 147 10.24 27.78 9.16
C ILE A 147 9.48 27.23 7.95
N TRP A 148 10.19 26.55 7.04
CA TRP A 148 9.59 25.94 5.86
C TRP A 148 8.51 24.93 6.20
N ASP A 149 8.80 24.00 7.13
CA ASP A 149 7.84 22.98 7.59
C ASP A 149 6.63 23.59 8.29
N ALA A 150 6.83 24.67 9.05
CA ALA A 150 5.72 25.42 9.65
C ALA A 150 4.83 26.07 8.56
N CYS A 151 5.38 26.51 7.44
CA CYS A 151 4.63 27.08 6.34
C CYS A 151 3.90 26.01 5.50
N ALA A 152 4.40 24.79 5.43
CA ALA A 152 3.76 23.69 4.71
C ALA A 152 2.41 23.25 5.33
N GLU A 153 2.12 23.62 6.57
CA GLU A 153 0.85 23.32 7.24
C GLU A 153 -0.22 24.43 7.08
N PHE A 154 0.01 25.45 6.27
CA PHE A 154 -0.92 26.59 6.11
C PHE A 154 -2.24 26.25 5.45
N ASP A 155 -2.36 25.14 4.77
CA ASP A 155 -3.60 24.61 4.19
C ASP A 155 -4.53 23.98 5.24
N LYS A 156 -4.02 23.74 6.47
CA LYS A 156 -4.84 23.23 7.58
C LYS A 156 -5.42 24.38 8.40
N PRO A 157 -6.73 24.33 8.74
CA PRO A 157 -7.32 25.38 9.58
C PRO A 157 -6.53 25.55 10.88
N VAL A 158 -6.03 26.76 11.14
CA VAL A 158 -5.21 27.12 12.31
C VAL A 158 -5.85 26.65 13.64
N ILE A 159 -7.18 26.68 13.71
CA ILE A 159 -7.95 26.24 14.90
C ILE A 159 -7.73 24.74 15.21
N LYS A 160 -7.61 23.87 14.20
CA LYS A 160 -7.34 22.42 14.41
C LYS A 160 -5.92 22.18 14.93
N THR A 161 -4.96 22.94 14.45
CA THR A 161 -3.55 22.80 14.85
C THR A 161 -3.33 23.22 16.30
N PHE A 162 -4.00 24.29 16.77
CA PHE A 162 -3.96 24.72 18.15
C PHE A 162 -4.63 23.75 19.12
N GLN A 163 -5.76 23.13 18.76
CA GLN A 163 -6.46 22.16 19.60
C GLN A 163 -5.66 20.87 19.84
N ILE A 164 -4.83 20.45 18.89
CA ILE A 164 -3.99 19.26 19.03
C ILE A 164 -2.81 19.52 19.99
N ARG A 165 -2.26 20.74 20.00
CA ARG A 165 -1.14 21.12 20.89
C ARG A 165 -1.56 21.48 22.32
N SER A 166 -2.83 21.80 22.54
CA SER A 166 -3.36 22.24 23.85
C SER A 166 -3.95 21.12 24.71
N ARG A 167 -3.85 19.85 24.32
CA ARG A 167 -4.21 18.74 25.21
C ARG A 167 -3.04 18.47 26.15
N PRO A 168 -3.16 18.80 27.47
CA PRO A 168 -2.18 18.34 28.44
C PRO A 168 -2.26 16.82 28.52
N ASN A 169 -1.09 16.16 28.49
CA ASN A 169 -0.98 14.78 28.88
C ASN A 169 -1.49 14.64 30.30
N ASN A 170 -2.70 14.19 30.47
CA ASN A 170 -3.17 13.74 31.79
C ASN A 170 -2.47 12.39 32.04
N THR A 171 -1.54 12.45 32.98
CA THR A 171 -0.98 11.32 33.73
C THR A 171 -2.09 10.52 34.39
#